data_0cda759932bf62a39518b3bf9ca1bbb8
#
_entry.id   0cda759932bf62a39518b3bf9ca1bbb8
#
_cell.length_a   1.000
_cell.length_b   1.000
_cell.length_c   1.000
_cell.angle_alpha   90.00
_cell.angle_beta   90.00
_cell.angle_gamma   90.00
#
_symmetry.space_group_name_H-M   'P 1'
#
loop_
_entity.id
_entity.type
_entity.pdbx_description
1 polymer ?
#
loop_
_entity_poly.entity_id
_entity_poly.type
_entity_poly.pdbx_seq_one_letter_code
_entity_poly.pdbx_strand_id
1 'polypeptide(L)'
;MLSGLLIIIFSLSITTTPRLDAKTNNYKYAKTTVNVRNKPSKKSKIVGKLYWNDKVKAIKKVNKKWYKVKYKKKIRYIYSSYLRKKPYEYKSYSSPSSNTFKSYEDADCITDCTKLSHGRFKKKYRLDYQSGVWMVGNRYCIAVGSYYTNKVGVKIDLVLSHNGRKHTLKCITADSKADKDTIKNHRIHKDGSVAEFVVKTSSLPKKARLMGDVSYAGKQFKGKIVKIKVYK
;
A
#
# COMPACT_ATOMS: atom_id res chain seq x y z
N MET A 1 49.92 -62.79 38.12
CA MET A 1 48.94 -61.67 38.30
C MET A 1 48.75 -61.00 36.94
N LEU A 2 47.70 -61.32 36.22
CA LEU A 2 47.35 -60.64 34.94
C LEU A 2 46.42 -59.49 35.23
N SER A 3 46.84 -58.26 34.94
CA SER A 3 46.08 -57.11 35.02
C SER A 3 45.32 -56.93 33.68
N GLY A 4 43.99 -57.07 33.70
CA GLY A 4 43.13 -56.85 32.52
C GLY A 4 42.78 -55.39 32.34
N LEU A 5 43.16 -54.80 31.20
CA LEU A 5 42.86 -53.45 30.81
C LEU A 5 41.46 -53.40 30.14
N LEU A 6 40.49 -52.80 30.82
CA LEU A 6 39.14 -52.60 30.30
C LEU A 6 39.12 -51.39 29.36
N ILE A 7 39.00 -51.62 28.06
CA ILE A 7 38.84 -50.53 27.08
C ILE A 7 37.33 -50.19 26.96
N ILE A 8 36.92 -49.03 27.47
CA ILE A 8 35.56 -48.49 27.31
C ILE A 8 35.51 -47.75 25.96
N ILE A 9 34.79 -48.32 24.97
CA ILE A 9 34.55 -47.67 23.70
C ILE A 9 33.31 -46.77 23.85
N PHE A 10 33.53 -45.43 23.87
CA PHE A 10 32.44 -44.45 23.79
C PHE A 10 31.98 -44.38 22.33
N SER A 11 30.82 -44.92 22.01
CA SER A 11 30.16 -44.71 20.72
C SER A 11 29.52 -43.31 20.72
N LEU A 12 30.10 -42.40 19.95
CA LEU A 12 29.54 -41.04 19.73
C LEU A 12 28.37 -41.13 18.75
N SER A 13 27.15 -41.16 19.27
CA SER A 13 25.94 -41.11 18.43
C SER A 13 25.76 -39.69 17.87
N ILE A 14 26.08 -39.52 16.59
CA ILE A 14 25.80 -38.27 15.87
C ILE A 14 24.28 -38.22 15.62
N THR A 15 23.56 -37.54 16.49
CA THR A 15 22.14 -37.19 16.24
C THR A 15 22.10 -36.07 15.21
N THR A 16 21.81 -36.42 13.95
CA THR A 16 21.49 -35.44 12.92
C THR A 16 20.13 -34.84 13.24
N THR A 17 20.12 -33.64 13.83
CA THR A 17 18.88 -32.84 13.95
C THR A 17 18.36 -32.55 12.55
N PRO A 18 17.07 -32.82 12.25
CA PRO A 18 16.52 -32.47 10.97
C PRO A 18 16.58 -30.95 10.82
N ARG A 19 17.31 -30.49 9.80
CA ARG A 19 17.39 -29.08 9.42
C ARG A 19 15.97 -28.65 9.06
N LEU A 20 15.32 -27.84 9.91
CA LEU A 20 14.06 -27.22 9.61
C LEU A 20 14.30 -26.35 8.37
N ASP A 21 13.84 -26.83 7.21
CA ASP A 21 13.83 -26.03 6.00
C ASP A 21 13.03 -24.77 6.27
N ALA A 22 13.71 -23.67 6.46
CA ALA A 22 13.09 -22.36 6.58
C ALA A 22 12.24 -22.17 5.32
N LYS A 23 10.93 -22.24 5.48
CA LYS A 23 9.92 -22.14 4.40
C LYS A 23 10.21 -20.84 3.64
N THR A 24 10.99 -20.95 2.57
CA THR A 24 11.41 -19.77 1.79
C THR A 24 10.17 -19.04 1.33
N ASN A 25 9.99 -17.85 1.85
CA ASN A 25 8.81 -17.05 1.61
C ASN A 25 8.90 -16.51 0.17
N ASN A 26 8.46 -17.31 -0.81
CA ASN A 26 8.57 -17.06 -2.25
C ASN A 26 7.65 -15.92 -2.74
N TYR A 27 7.49 -14.88 -1.92
CA TYR A 27 6.77 -13.70 -2.34
C TYR A 27 7.67 -12.73 -3.12
N LYS A 28 7.05 -12.06 -4.10
CA LYS A 28 7.63 -10.94 -4.83
C LYS A 28 6.68 -9.74 -4.74
N TYR A 29 7.22 -8.57 -4.97
CA TYR A 29 6.49 -7.30 -4.86
C TYR A 29 6.64 -6.52 -6.17
N ALA A 30 5.55 -5.95 -6.65
CA ALA A 30 5.56 -5.17 -7.87
C ALA A 30 6.28 -3.84 -7.68
N LYS A 31 7.24 -3.53 -8.56
CA LYS A 31 7.98 -2.25 -8.56
C LYS A 31 7.12 -1.09 -9.05
N THR A 32 6.14 -1.39 -9.88
CA THR A 32 5.20 -0.44 -10.50
C THR A 32 3.93 -1.20 -10.87
N THR A 33 2.99 -0.54 -11.55
CA THR A 33 1.86 -1.25 -12.16
C THR A 33 2.38 -2.18 -13.25
N VAL A 34 2.03 -3.47 -13.17
CA VAL A 34 2.47 -4.49 -14.11
C VAL A 34 1.32 -5.40 -14.51
N ASN A 35 1.27 -5.76 -15.80
CA ASN A 35 0.29 -6.68 -16.31
C ASN A 35 0.55 -8.12 -15.87
N VAL A 36 -0.50 -8.79 -15.45
CA VAL A 36 -0.53 -10.23 -15.19
C VAL A 36 -1.10 -10.92 -16.42
N ARG A 37 -0.41 -11.93 -16.93
CA ARG A 37 -0.73 -12.57 -18.21
C ARG A 37 -0.99 -14.07 -18.08
N ASN A 38 -1.74 -14.64 -19.02
CA ASN A 38 -2.05 -16.07 -19.02
C ASN A 38 -0.90 -16.96 -19.53
N LYS A 39 0.03 -16.44 -20.34
CA LYS A 39 1.24 -17.13 -20.86
C LYS A 39 2.47 -16.22 -20.69
N PRO A 40 3.71 -16.76 -20.67
CA PRO A 40 4.95 -15.98 -20.53
C PRO A 40 5.34 -15.29 -21.84
N SER A 41 4.47 -14.44 -22.36
CA SER A 41 4.66 -13.68 -23.60
C SER A 41 4.02 -12.30 -23.49
N LYS A 42 4.68 -11.27 -24.05
CA LYS A 42 4.13 -9.91 -24.12
C LYS A 42 2.88 -9.82 -25.02
N LYS A 43 2.73 -10.74 -25.97
CA LYS A 43 1.57 -10.82 -26.86
C LYS A 43 0.38 -11.55 -26.23
N SER A 44 0.56 -12.25 -25.10
CA SER A 44 -0.50 -13.03 -24.48
C SER A 44 -1.52 -12.17 -23.74
N LYS A 45 -2.75 -12.69 -23.59
CA LYS A 45 -3.88 -12.01 -22.93
C LYS A 45 -3.50 -11.51 -21.54
N ILE A 46 -3.80 -10.23 -21.28
CA ILE A 46 -3.73 -9.63 -19.94
C ILE A 46 -4.96 -10.09 -19.16
N VAL A 47 -4.75 -10.70 -17.98
CA VAL A 47 -5.79 -11.25 -17.12
C VAL A 47 -5.92 -10.50 -15.79
N GLY A 48 -5.13 -9.45 -15.62
CA GLY A 48 -5.16 -8.56 -14.46
C GLY A 48 -3.93 -7.70 -14.36
N LYS A 49 -3.84 -6.95 -13.26
CA LYS A 49 -2.70 -6.09 -12.94
C LYS A 49 -2.28 -6.29 -11.49
N LEU A 50 -0.99 -6.15 -11.20
CA LEU A 50 -0.47 -5.81 -9.88
C LEU A 50 -0.11 -4.34 -9.89
N TYR A 51 -0.36 -3.68 -8.80
CA TYR A 51 0.02 -2.29 -8.60
C TYR A 51 1.29 -2.21 -7.76
N TRP A 52 1.88 -1.03 -7.69
CA TRP A 52 3.08 -0.78 -6.91
C TRP A 52 2.97 -1.37 -5.50
N ASN A 53 4.00 -2.11 -5.09
CA ASN A 53 4.13 -2.83 -3.82
C ASN A 53 3.09 -3.95 -3.58
N ASP A 54 2.29 -4.32 -4.57
CA ASP A 54 1.43 -5.50 -4.44
C ASP A 54 2.26 -6.76 -4.34
N LYS A 55 1.88 -7.60 -3.37
CA LYS A 55 2.50 -8.90 -3.10
C LYS A 55 1.91 -9.99 -3.99
N VAL A 56 2.77 -10.86 -4.52
CA VAL A 56 2.37 -12.04 -5.30
C VAL A 56 3.23 -13.23 -4.92
N LYS A 57 2.63 -14.42 -4.80
CA LYS A 57 3.36 -15.66 -4.57
C LYS A 57 4.05 -16.10 -5.88
N ALA A 58 5.37 -16.01 -5.91
CA ALA A 58 6.18 -16.54 -7.01
C ALA A 58 6.33 -18.06 -6.84
N ILE A 59 6.22 -18.81 -7.95
CA ILE A 59 6.40 -20.25 -7.97
C ILE A 59 7.83 -20.57 -8.44
N LYS A 60 8.15 -20.14 -9.68
CA LYS A 60 9.50 -20.29 -10.23
C LYS A 60 9.74 -19.30 -11.37
N LYS A 61 10.99 -19.05 -11.71
CA LYS A 61 11.36 -18.47 -13.01
C LYS A 61 11.09 -19.48 -14.12
N VAL A 62 10.41 -19.07 -15.16
CA VAL A 62 10.20 -19.89 -16.36
C VAL A 62 11.40 -19.76 -17.29
N ASN A 63 11.92 -18.53 -17.42
CA ASN A 63 13.11 -18.16 -18.16
C ASN A 63 13.68 -16.83 -17.60
N LYS A 64 14.73 -16.28 -18.21
CA LYS A 64 15.34 -15.01 -17.77
C LYS A 64 14.34 -13.86 -17.64
N LYS A 65 13.25 -13.85 -18.41
CA LYS A 65 12.29 -12.73 -18.54
C LYS A 65 10.98 -12.91 -17.76
N TRP A 66 10.60 -14.12 -17.32
CA TRP A 66 9.27 -14.39 -16.78
C TRP A 66 9.27 -15.16 -15.47
N TYR A 67 8.38 -14.75 -14.54
CA TYR A 67 8.01 -15.53 -13.36
C TYR A 67 6.64 -16.19 -13.57
N LYS A 68 6.55 -17.47 -13.21
CA LYS A 68 5.30 -18.19 -12.94
C LYS A 68 4.86 -17.83 -11.52
N VAL A 69 3.63 -17.36 -11.36
CA VAL A 69 3.08 -16.84 -10.10
C VAL A 69 1.69 -17.40 -9.84
N LYS A 70 1.27 -17.40 -8.56
CA LYS A 70 -0.13 -17.68 -8.19
C LYS A 70 -0.86 -16.34 -8.04
N TYR A 71 -1.82 -16.07 -8.93
CA TYR A 71 -2.63 -14.85 -8.93
C TYR A 71 -4.12 -15.24 -8.99
N LYS A 72 -4.94 -14.74 -8.03
CA LYS A 72 -6.38 -15.10 -7.90
C LYS A 72 -6.61 -16.61 -8.00
N LYS A 73 -5.85 -17.39 -7.20
CA LYS A 73 -5.86 -18.87 -7.16
C LYS A 73 -5.43 -19.59 -8.44
N LYS A 74 -5.15 -18.89 -9.54
CA LYS A 74 -4.73 -19.44 -10.84
C LYS A 74 -3.27 -19.20 -11.14
N ILE A 75 -2.66 -20.05 -11.98
CA ILE A 75 -1.29 -19.88 -12.48
C ILE A 75 -1.29 -18.78 -13.53
N ARG A 76 -0.36 -17.82 -13.38
CA ARG A 76 -0.19 -16.66 -14.27
C ARG A 76 1.27 -16.29 -14.40
N TYR A 77 1.55 -15.30 -15.25
CA TYR A 77 2.91 -14.91 -15.60
C TYR A 77 3.10 -13.40 -15.49
N ILE A 78 4.25 -13.01 -14.97
CA ILE A 78 4.64 -11.60 -14.80
C ILE A 78 6.08 -11.44 -15.28
N TYR A 79 6.35 -10.34 -15.97
CA TYR A 79 7.68 -10.02 -16.45
C TYR A 79 8.62 -9.73 -15.28
N SER A 80 9.75 -10.42 -15.21
CA SER A 80 10.60 -10.51 -14.01
C SER A 80 11.20 -9.16 -13.56
N SER A 81 11.52 -8.27 -14.51
CA SER A 81 12.11 -6.96 -14.21
C SER A 81 11.19 -6.05 -13.38
N TYR A 82 9.88 -6.29 -13.42
CA TYR A 82 8.89 -5.53 -12.65
C TYR A 82 8.67 -6.07 -11.23
N LEU A 83 9.40 -7.11 -10.83
CA LEU A 83 9.28 -7.70 -9.50
C LEU A 83 10.56 -7.49 -8.68
N ARG A 84 10.40 -7.32 -7.37
CA ARG A 84 11.48 -7.23 -6.38
C ARG A 84 11.28 -8.25 -5.26
N LYS A 85 12.35 -8.57 -4.52
CA LYS A 85 12.33 -9.58 -3.45
C LYS A 85 11.66 -9.05 -2.17
N LYS A 86 11.92 -7.80 -1.79
CA LYS A 86 11.43 -7.18 -0.55
C LYS A 86 10.34 -6.15 -0.85
N PRO A 87 9.39 -5.88 0.05
CA PRO A 87 8.46 -4.75 -0.08
C PRO A 87 9.23 -3.42 -0.02
N TYR A 88 8.57 -2.33 -0.39
CA TYR A 88 9.08 -1.00 -0.12
C TYR A 88 9.00 -0.69 1.37
N GLU A 89 10.00 0.00 1.90
CA GLU A 89 10.06 0.43 3.28
C GLU A 89 9.13 1.62 3.54
N TYR A 90 8.65 1.72 4.76
CA TYR A 90 7.82 2.83 5.21
C TYR A 90 8.12 3.16 6.68
N LYS A 91 7.91 4.43 7.05
CA LYS A 91 7.74 4.83 8.45
C LYS A 91 6.27 4.62 8.84
N SER A 92 6.04 4.17 10.07
CA SER A 92 4.70 3.89 10.58
C SER A 92 4.40 4.78 11.76
N TYR A 93 3.22 5.42 11.74
CA TYR A 93 2.76 6.32 12.78
C TYR A 93 1.38 5.86 13.26
N SER A 94 1.14 5.95 14.58
CA SER A 94 -0.20 5.83 15.14
C SER A 94 -1.02 7.08 14.81
N SER A 95 -2.32 6.91 14.62
CA SER A 95 -3.19 8.07 14.40
C SER A 95 -3.21 8.97 15.64
N PRO A 96 -3.11 10.29 15.49
CA PRO A 96 -3.27 11.25 16.57
C PRO A 96 -4.74 11.53 16.93
N SER A 97 -5.68 10.94 16.20
CA SER A 97 -7.14 11.15 16.34
C SER A 97 -7.89 9.83 16.46
N SER A 98 -8.90 9.79 17.31
CA SER A 98 -9.87 8.70 17.42
C SER A 98 -11.10 8.88 16.50
N ASN A 99 -11.18 10.02 15.83
CA ASN A 99 -12.29 10.45 15.03
C ASN A 99 -12.37 9.65 13.70
N THR A 100 -13.56 9.48 13.16
CA THR A 100 -13.81 8.83 11.86
C THR A 100 -13.85 9.82 10.71
N PHE A 101 -13.95 11.12 11.01
CA PHE A 101 -14.09 12.22 10.07
C PHE A 101 -12.88 12.33 9.13
N LYS A 102 -13.16 12.59 7.87
CA LYS A 102 -12.18 12.81 6.81
C LYS A 102 -12.64 13.98 5.96
N SER A 103 -11.98 15.11 6.13
CA SER A 103 -12.25 16.30 5.32
C SER A 103 -11.89 16.08 3.85
N TYR A 104 -12.33 17.00 3.03
CA TYR A 104 -11.95 17.04 1.62
C TYR A 104 -11.77 18.49 1.16
N GLU A 105 -11.02 18.62 0.08
CA GLU A 105 -10.84 19.87 -0.67
C GLU A 105 -11.13 19.59 -2.15
N ASP A 106 -11.81 20.52 -2.82
CA ASP A 106 -12.00 20.42 -4.26
C ASP A 106 -10.67 20.61 -4.99
N ALA A 107 -10.46 19.83 -6.04
CA ALA A 107 -9.23 19.89 -6.81
C ALA A 107 -8.98 21.29 -7.41
N ASP A 108 -10.02 22.05 -7.66
CA ASP A 108 -9.92 23.41 -8.23
C ASP A 108 -9.47 24.45 -7.19
N CYS A 109 -9.60 24.14 -5.88
CA CYS A 109 -9.16 24.99 -4.77
C CYS A 109 -7.75 24.71 -4.29
N ILE A 110 -7.08 23.66 -4.79
CA ILE A 110 -5.76 23.27 -4.34
C ILE A 110 -4.69 24.16 -4.99
N THR A 111 -3.80 24.73 -4.17
CA THR A 111 -2.67 25.57 -4.65
C THR A 111 -1.75 24.81 -5.59
N ASP A 112 -1.62 23.50 -5.38
CA ASP A 112 -0.81 22.58 -6.20
C ASP A 112 -1.63 21.82 -7.27
N CYS A 113 -2.87 22.27 -7.60
CA CYS A 113 -3.71 21.64 -8.61
C CYS A 113 -3.02 21.55 -9.98
N THR A 114 -2.12 22.47 -10.31
CA THR A 114 -1.25 22.39 -11.48
C THR A 114 -0.40 21.14 -11.46
N LYS A 115 0.05 20.68 -10.29
CA LYS A 115 0.81 19.42 -10.12
C LYS A 115 -0.09 18.20 -10.28
N LEU A 116 -1.37 18.29 -9.92
CA LEU A 116 -2.35 17.24 -10.13
C LEU A 116 -2.78 17.15 -11.60
N SER A 117 -3.16 18.29 -12.20
CA SER A 117 -3.73 18.36 -13.56
C SER A 117 -2.68 18.52 -14.66
N HIS A 118 -1.61 19.26 -14.44
CA HIS A 118 -0.61 19.65 -15.42
C HIS A 118 0.82 19.20 -15.11
N GLY A 119 1.10 18.77 -13.88
CA GLY A 119 2.42 18.38 -13.44
C GLY A 119 2.69 16.87 -13.53
N ARG A 120 3.35 16.35 -12.49
CA ARG A 120 3.84 14.98 -12.39
C ARG A 120 2.79 13.91 -12.66
N PHE A 121 1.52 14.18 -12.41
CA PHE A 121 0.43 13.22 -12.52
C PHE A 121 -0.45 13.37 -13.76
N LYS A 122 -0.23 14.39 -14.59
CA LYS A 122 -1.07 14.77 -15.76
C LYS A 122 -1.67 13.59 -16.54
N LYS A 123 -0.88 12.54 -16.83
CA LYS A 123 -1.33 11.38 -17.61
C LYS A 123 -1.80 10.19 -16.74
N LYS A 124 -1.83 10.31 -15.42
CA LYS A 124 -2.04 9.17 -14.51
C LYS A 124 -3.19 9.35 -13.55
N TYR A 125 -3.67 10.58 -13.37
CA TYR A 125 -4.80 10.84 -12.49
C TYR A 125 -6.13 10.55 -13.18
N ARG A 126 -7.10 10.16 -12.41
CA ARG A 126 -8.47 9.91 -12.84
C ARG A 126 -9.43 10.14 -11.67
N LEU A 127 -10.66 10.50 -11.99
CA LEU A 127 -11.72 10.55 -11.00
C LEU A 127 -12.27 9.13 -10.74
N ASP A 128 -12.47 8.78 -9.48
CA ASP A 128 -13.32 7.67 -9.09
C ASP A 128 -14.77 8.18 -9.05
N TYR A 129 -15.52 8.00 -10.10
CA TYR A 129 -16.87 8.51 -10.25
C TYR A 129 -17.85 7.96 -9.22
N GLN A 130 -17.57 6.83 -8.58
CA GLN A 130 -18.43 6.31 -7.52
C GLN A 130 -18.27 7.06 -6.21
N SER A 131 -17.09 7.56 -5.92
CA SER A 131 -16.76 8.27 -4.67
C SER A 131 -16.55 9.77 -4.85
N GLY A 132 -16.33 10.24 -6.08
CA GLY A 132 -15.97 11.64 -6.33
C GLY A 132 -14.52 11.98 -5.93
N VAL A 133 -13.70 11.01 -5.53
CA VAL A 133 -12.31 11.23 -5.08
C VAL A 133 -11.35 11.03 -6.24
N TRP A 134 -10.40 11.95 -6.39
CA TRP A 134 -9.34 11.80 -7.38
C TRP A 134 -8.34 10.69 -7.01
N MET A 135 -7.79 10.04 -8.02
CA MET A 135 -6.84 8.94 -7.88
C MET A 135 -5.67 9.06 -8.84
N VAL A 136 -4.50 8.58 -8.41
CA VAL A 136 -3.35 8.27 -9.27
C VAL A 136 -3.13 6.77 -9.27
N GLY A 137 -3.36 6.13 -10.40
CA GLY A 137 -3.35 4.67 -10.48
C GLY A 137 -4.46 4.04 -9.62
N ASN A 138 -4.07 3.33 -8.55
CA ASN A 138 -4.99 2.74 -7.57
C ASN A 138 -4.92 3.43 -6.20
N ARG A 139 -4.42 4.66 -6.12
CA ARG A 139 -4.24 5.41 -4.88
C ARG A 139 -5.08 6.67 -4.88
N TYR A 140 -5.82 6.90 -3.82
CA TYR A 140 -6.61 8.11 -3.61
C TYR A 140 -5.69 9.30 -3.32
N CYS A 141 -6.00 10.43 -3.91
CA CYS A 141 -5.28 11.68 -3.71
C CYS A 141 -5.66 12.29 -2.36
N ILE A 142 -4.65 12.64 -1.56
CA ILE A 142 -4.82 13.24 -0.23
C ILE A 142 -3.81 14.35 0.02
N ALA A 143 -4.13 15.21 0.99
CA ALA A 143 -3.19 16.04 1.72
C ALA A 143 -3.05 15.51 3.16
N VAL A 144 -1.88 15.66 3.75
CA VAL A 144 -1.58 15.38 5.16
C VAL A 144 -0.69 16.47 5.72
N GLY A 145 -0.67 16.62 7.05
CA GLY A 145 0.21 17.59 7.71
C GLY A 145 1.70 17.31 7.46
N SER A 146 2.51 18.36 7.56
CA SER A 146 3.95 18.34 7.26
C SER A 146 4.75 17.37 8.16
N TYR A 147 4.23 17.02 9.33
CA TYR A 147 4.80 15.97 10.19
C TYR A 147 5.00 14.64 9.47
N TYR A 148 4.12 14.29 8.56
CA TYR A 148 4.22 13.07 7.76
C TYR A 148 5.04 13.29 6.50
N THR A 149 4.73 14.32 5.75
CA THR A 149 5.45 14.77 4.56
C THR A 149 4.85 16.07 4.01
N ASN A 150 5.70 16.93 3.49
CA ASN A 150 5.33 18.11 2.69
C ASN A 150 5.54 17.91 1.19
N LYS A 151 5.83 16.67 0.75
CA LYS A 151 6.15 16.38 -0.66
C LYS A 151 4.95 15.77 -1.36
N VAL A 152 4.59 16.30 -2.52
CA VAL A 152 3.61 15.71 -3.44
C VAL A 152 4.20 14.45 -4.10
N GLY A 153 3.37 13.41 -4.24
CA GLY A 153 3.72 12.12 -4.87
C GLY A 153 4.25 11.06 -3.92
N VAL A 154 4.25 11.34 -2.62
CA VAL A 154 4.59 10.34 -1.59
C VAL A 154 3.44 9.36 -1.44
N LYS A 155 3.76 8.07 -1.44
CA LYS A 155 2.76 7.03 -1.23
C LYS A 155 2.50 6.85 0.26
N ILE A 156 1.23 6.88 0.62
CA ILE A 156 0.76 6.72 2.00
C ILE A 156 -0.28 5.60 2.02
N ASP A 157 -0.20 4.71 3.00
CA ASP A 157 -1.28 3.77 3.28
C ASP A 157 -1.92 4.16 4.62
N LEU A 158 -3.20 4.47 4.59
CA LEU A 158 -4.02 4.69 5.78
C LEU A 158 -4.65 3.36 6.18
N VAL A 159 -4.38 2.89 7.39
CA VAL A 159 -5.05 1.71 7.96
C VAL A 159 -6.27 2.19 8.72
N LEU A 160 -7.45 1.81 8.26
CA LEU A 160 -8.73 2.15 8.85
C LEU A 160 -9.25 0.96 9.68
N SER A 161 -9.91 1.29 10.79
CA SER A 161 -10.62 0.31 11.62
C SER A 161 -12.12 0.64 11.62
N HIS A 162 -12.94 -0.32 11.21
CA HIS A 162 -14.40 -0.21 11.18
C HIS A 162 -15.02 -1.52 11.68
N ASN A 163 -15.88 -1.46 12.70
CA ASN A 163 -16.54 -2.62 13.31
C ASN A 163 -15.53 -3.76 13.62
N GLY A 164 -14.45 -3.46 14.33
CA GLY A 164 -13.41 -4.41 14.71
C GLY A 164 -12.50 -4.90 13.57
N ARG A 165 -12.83 -4.62 12.31
CA ARG A 165 -12.06 -5.06 11.15
C ARG A 165 -11.15 -3.94 10.64
N LYS A 166 -9.92 -4.31 10.25
CA LYS A 166 -8.96 -3.37 9.67
C LYS A 166 -8.85 -3.58 8.16
N HIS A 167 -8.81 -2.46 7.42
CA HIS A 167 -8.49 -2.47 6.00
C HIS A 167 -7.52 -1.34 5.67
N THR A 168 -6.90 -1.41 4.50
CA THR A 168 -5.89 -0.44 4.07
C THR A 168 -6.43 0.36 2.89
N LEU A 169 -6.50 1.67 3.06
CA LEU A 169 -6.77 2.63 1.99
C LEU A 169 -5.43 3.10 1.42
N LYS A 170 -5.19 2.81 0.16
CA LYS A 170 -3.97 3.22 -0.53
C LYS A 170 -4.12 4.66 -1.00
N CYS A 171 -3.23 5.54 -0.54
CA CYS A 171 -3.25 6.96 -0.84
C CYS A 171 -1.93 7.44 -1.44
N ILE A 172 -1.96 8.63 -2.01
CA ILE A 172 -0.80 9.36 -2.50
C ILE A 172 -1.01 10.84 -2.21
N THR A 173 0.02 11.53 -1.75
CA THR A 173 -0.07 12.97 -1.55
C THR A 173 -0.19 13.68 -2.89
N ALA A 174 -1.23 14.45 -3.06
CA ALA A 174 -1.47 15.31 -4.22
C ALA A 174 -1.32 16.79 -3.85
N ASP A 175 -1.41 17.08 -2.55
CA ASP A 175 -1.24 18.38 -1.95
C ASP A 175 -0.57 18.25 -0.57
N SER A 176 -0.26 19.39 0.07
CA SER A 176 0.26 19.50 1.42
C SER A 176 -0.64 20.41 2.25
N LYS A 177 -0.89 20.04 3.50
CA LYS A 177 -1.61 20.91 4.45
C LYS A 177 -0.71 22.05 4.89
N ALA A 178 -1.24 23.26 4.89
CA ALA A 178 -0.56 24.42 5.48
C ALA A 178 -0.42 24.22 7.01
N ASP A 179 0.75 24.49 7.56
CA ASP A 179 1.03 24.28 8.99
C ASP A 179 0.12 25.13 9.89
N LYS A 180 -0.29 26.34 9.45
CA LYS A 180 -1.24 27.20 10.16
C LYS A 180 -2.61 26.57 10.38
N ASP A 181 -3.00 25.59 9.54
CA ASP A 181 -4.29 24.90 9.61
C ASP A 181 -4.22 23.57 10.37
N THR A 182 -3.06 23.28 10.96
CA THR A 182 -2.79 22.02 11.67
C THR A 182 -2.49 22.25 13.15
N ILE A 183 -2.72 21.20 13.95
CA ILE A 183 -2.44 21.14 15.39
C ILE A 183 -1.65 19.87 15.73
N LYS A 184 -1.25 19.69 17.00
CA LYS A 184 -0.50 18.53 17.49
C LYS A 184 0.79 18.29 16.70
N ASN A 185 1.59 19.36 16.54
CA ASN A 185 2.83 19.34 15.76
C ASN A 185 2.55 18.90 14.31
N HIS A 186 1.62 19.54 13.65
CA HIS A 186 1.25 19.32 12.23
C HIS A 186 0.82 17.87 11.90
N ARG A 187 0.24 17.15 12.89
CA ARG A 187 -0.22 15.77 12.73
C ARG A 187 -1.71 15.64 12.38
N ILE A 188 -2.49 16.64 12.67
CA ILE A 188 -3.94 16.65 12.50
C ILE A 188 -4.38 18.05 12.09
N HIS A 189 -5.36 18.14 11.22
CA HIS A 189 -5.99 19.39 10.84
C HIS A 189 -6.88 19.93 11.98
N LYS A 190 -7.13 21.25 12.04
CA LYS A 190 -7.95 21.89 13.08
C LYS A 190 -9.37 21.34 13.15
N ASP A 191 -9.91 20.85 12.02
CA ASP A 191 -11.21 20.16 11.93
C ASP A 191 -11.22 18.74 12.53
N GLY A 192 -10.07 18.23 13.00
CA GLY A 192 -9.91 16.90 13.57
C GLY A 192 -9.60 15.81 12.54
N SER A 193 -9.49 16.11 11.26
CA SER A 193 -9.11 15.16 10.23
C SER A 193 -7.60 14.92 10.20
N VAL A 194 -7.20 13.66 9.96
CA VAL A 194 -5.79 13.28 9.78
C VAL A 194 -5.34 13.40 8.34
N ALA A 195 -6.26 13.17 7.42
CA ALA A 195 -6.04 13.26 5.98
C ALA A 195 -7.24 13.97 5.33
N GLU A 196 -6.97 14.84 4.41
CA GLU A 196 -7.94 15.52 3.58
C GLU A 196 -7.90 14.93 2.18
N PHE A 197 -9.06 14.63 1.64
CA PHE A 197 -9.15 13.97 0.33
C PHE A 197 -9.33 15.01 -0.78
N VAL A 198 -8.63 14.80 -1.89
CA VAL A 198 -8.80 15.63 -3.08
C VAL A 198 -9.96 15.09 -3.89
N VAL A 199 -10.99 15.91 -4.07
CA VAL A 199 -12.26 15.52 -4.67
C VAL A 199 -12.65 16.38 -5.87
N LYS A 200 -13.66 15.94 -6.61
CA LYS A 200 -14.53 16.76 -7.42
C LYS A 200 -15.86 16.86 -6.69
N THR A 201 -16.09 17.98 -6.04
CA THR A 201 -17.23 18.18 -5.13
C THR A 201 -18.57 17.87 -5.78
N SER A 202 -18.75 18.26 -7.06
CA SER A 202 -19.97 17.97 -7.83
C SER A 202 -20.22 16.47 -8.03
N SER A 203 -19.18 15.63 -7.93
CA SER A 203 -19.23 14.16 -8.10
C SER A 203 -19.29 13.40 -6.79
N LEU A 204 -19.17 14.09 -5.63
CA LEU A 204 -19.34 13.46 -4.32
C LEU A 204 -20.79 13.00 -4.12
N PRO A 205 -21.01 11.83 -3.47
CA PRO A 205 -22.35 11.45 -3.00
C PRO A 205 -22.97 12.54 -2.14
N LYS A 206 -24.29 12.78 -2.29
CA LYS A 206 -25.03 13.86 -1.59
C LYS A 206 -24.72 13.87 -0.08
N LYS A 207 -24.72 12.70 0.58
CA LYS A 207 -24.46 12.62 2.02
C LYS A 207 -23.03 13.04 2.37
N ALA A 208 -22.03 12.70 1.58
CA ALA A 208 -20.64 13.12 1.80
C ALA A 208 -20.51 14.65 1.71
N ARG A 209 -21.18 15.28 0.73
CA ARG A 209 -21.22 16.74 0.59
C ARG A 209 -21.88 17.43 1.77
N LEU A 210 -23.06 16.95 2.20
CA LEU A 210 -23.82 17.56 3.30
C LEU A 210 -23.07 17.45 4.63
N MET A 211 -22.33 16.34 4.85
CA MET A 211 -21.61 16.10 6.10
C MET A 211 -20.18 16.62 6.07
N GLY A 212 -19.67 17.10 4.94
CA GLY A 212 -18.27 17.49 4.79
C GLY A 212 -17.29 16.32 4.99
N ASP A 213 -17.77 15.06 4.86
CA ASP A 213 -17.03 13.87 5.30
C ASP A 213 -17.00 12.78 4.23
N VAL A 214 -15.79 12.48 3.73
CA VAL A 214 -15.53 11.43 2.74
C VAL A 214 -15.85 10.03 3.28
N SER A 215 -16.01 9.84 4.59
CA SER A 215 -16.46 8.56 5.16
C SER A 215 -17.80 8.10 4.58
N TYR A 216 -18.60 9.02 4.08
CA TYR A 216 -19.89 8.76 3.40
C TYR A 216 -19.75 8.55 1.88
N ALA A 217 -18.56 8.71 1.31
CA ALA A 217 -18.35 8.55 -0.14
C ALA A 217 -18.19 7.10 -0.60
N GLY A 218 -18.12 6.13 0.33
CA GLY A 218 -18.06 4.73 0.00
C GLY A 218 -17.55 3.85 1.16
N LYS A 219 -17.83 2.56 1.07
CA LYS A 219 -17.46 1.58 2.13
C LYS A 219 -15.95 1.55 2.45
N GLN A 220 -15.09 1.81 1.45
CA GLN A 220 -13.63 1.83 1.61
C GLN A 220 -13.14 2.99 2.48
N PHE A 221 -13.92 4.05 2.66
CA PHE A 221 -13.55 5.22 3.49
C PHE A 221 -14.08 5.13 4.93
N LYS A 222 -14.92 4.13 5.24
CA LYS A 222 -15.51 3.98 6.57
C LYS A 222 -14.48 3.61 7.63
N GLY A 223 -14.69 4.11 8.84
CA GLY A 223 -13.90 3.80 10.03
C GLY A 223 -12.85 4.86 10.37
N LYS A 224 -12.26 4.73 11.55
CA LYS A 224 -11.20 5.61 12.05
C LYS A 224 -9.84 5.21 11.47
N ILE A 225 -9.02 6.19 11.14
CA ILE A 225 -7.62 5.95 10.80
C ILE A 225 -6.89 5.55 12.09
N VAL A 226 -6.30 4.36 12.13
CA VAL A 226 -5.56 3.86 13.29
C VAL A 226 -4.06 3.85 13.06
N LYS A 227 -3.61 3.86 11.80
CA LYS A 227 -2.19 3.86 11.44
C LYS A 227 -1.97 4.53 10.09
N ILE A 228 -0.89 5.31 9.99
CA ILE A 228 -0.43 5.97 8.77
C ILE A 228 0.93 5.35 8.41
N LYS A 229 1.08 4.85 7.19
CA LYS A 229 2.34 4.33 6.67
C LYS A 229 2.83 5.23 5.55
N VAL A 230 3.97 5.86 5.74
CA VAL A 230 4.59 6.78 4.77
C VAL A 230 5.77 6.07 4.13
N TYR A 231 5.68 5.82 2.83
CA TYR A 231 6.73 5.11 2.08
C TYR A 231 7.88 6.04 1.70
N LYS A 232 9.10 5.51 1.79
CA LYS A 232 10.32 6.21 1.38
C LYS A 232 10.48 6.24 -0.15
#